data_7b3f1fa7cf78bfb4a4e6aebca11e773e
#
_entry.id   7b3f1fa7cf78bfb4a4e6aebca11e773e
#
_cell.length_a   1.000
_cell.length_b   1.000
_cell.length_c   1.000
_cell.angle_alpha   90.00
_cell.angle_beta   90.00
_cell.angle_gamma   90.00
#
_symmetry.space_group_name_H-M   'P 1'
#
loop_
_entity.id
_entity.type
_entity.pdbx_description
1 polymer ?
#
loop_
_entity_poly.entity_id
_entity_poly.type
_entity_poly.pdbx_seq_one_letter_code
_entity_poly.pdbx_strand_id
1 'polypeptide(L)'
;MFRQNNIVLIGNSVVEQSKSIAHLNKKVINIDSFNDRDLKGENYKNSDPYGLVNDDVISILQSLELAKEDTLILVSSGYDSSNDFYEQLKKFGMIISNSYKSISDIQNNSNLIAKLKSNNIKIPEIFSLEQSKKEEKVIIKNSSSSGGFGIKIFNKNLNQDTLENYEYCQKFIKGQTYSVLFISNKDKKFEIVGVNKIFNKKTLHTNFCFSGAESNIKLNKKQIQYLESVIEFFISEYELIGLNGIDFIISKDIYFLEINPRITQTCFLYNNSFEHGFVKAHIDVFLNKDLPSIKDTGNTSVAFETLFSNTKFIFNHCLLEYDFISNIPKVNTSINVGDPICTVNITSEDGKKVNKLLSDNISLIKNKLTNIEII
;
A
#
# COMPACT_ATOMS: atom_id res chain seq x y z
N MET A 1 7.79 -14.24 -21.52
CA MET A 1 8.60 -13.84 -20.34
C MET A 1 9.44 -12.64 -20.76
N PHE A 2 9.74 -11.68 -19.88
CA PHE A 2 10.65 -10.57 -20.21
C PHE A 2 12.11 -11.03 -20.18
N ARG A 3 12.98 -10.29 -20.89
CA ARG A 3 14.38 -10.68 -21.10
C ARG A 3 15.31 -10.41 -19.92
N GLN A 4 15.02 -9.36 -19.15
CA GLN A 4 15.87 -8.92 -18.03
C GLN A 4 16.00 -10.01 -16.97
N ASN A 5 17.19 -10.16 -16.41
CA ASN A 5 17.51 -11.20 -15.41
C ASN A 5 17.44 -10.65 -13.98
N ASN A 6 17.65 -9.36 -13.79
CA ASN A 6 17.64 -8.73 -12.47
C ASN A 6 16.34 -7.99 -12.22
N ILE A 7 15.72 -8.21 -11.07
CA ILE A 7 14.55 -7.47 -10.59
C ILE A 7 14.91 -6.88 -9.23
N VAL A 8 15.00 -5.58 -9.15
CA VAL A 8 15.21 -4.84 -7.90
C VAL A 8 13.86 -4.37 -7.38
N LEU A 9 13.52 -4.77 -6.18
CA LEU A 9 12.33 -4.35 -5.46
C LEU A 9 12.75 -3.35 -4.37
N ILE A 10 12.20 -2.15 -4.43
CA ILE A 10 12.50 -1.07 -3.46
C ILE A 10 11.20 -0.68 -2.77
N GLY A 11 11.18 -0.75 -1.44
CA GLY A 11 10.00 -0.39 -0.66
C GLY A 11 10.21 -0.51 0.84
N ASN A 12 9.31 0.08 1.60
CA ASN A 12 9.34 -0.04 3.06
C ASN A 12 9.21 -1.49 3.52
N SER A 13 8.30 -2.26 2.88
CA SER A 13 8.25 -3.72 2.94
C SER A 13 7.94 -4.27 1.57
N VAL A 14 8.79 -5.18 1.07
CA VAL A 14 8.65 -5.84 -0.24
C VAL A 14 8.52 -7.37 -0.13
N VAL A 15 8.18 -7.88 1.04
CA VAL A 15 8.03 -9.33 1.30
C VAL A 15 7.07 -9.96 0.30
N GLU A 16 5.85 -9.43 0.18
CA GLU A 16 4.83 -10.03 -0.68
C GLU A 16 5.16 -9.86 -2.18
N GLN A 17 5.84 -8.77 -2.56
CA GLN A 17 6.36 -8.61 -3.92
C GLN A 17 7.43 -9.65 -4.23
N SER A 18 8.37 -9.88 -3.30
CA SER A 18 9.43 -10.86 -3.46
C SER A 18 8.88 -12.30 -3.59
N LYS A 19 7.88 -12.64 -2.77
CA LYS A 19 7.18 -13.94 -2.85
C LYS A 19 6.44 -14.10 -4.17
N SER A 20 5.78 -13.04 -4.65
CA SER A 20 5.01 -13.06 -5.91
C SER A 20 5.83 -13.44 -7.13
N ILE A 21 7.13 -13.14 -7.15
CA ILE A 21 8.03 -13.42 -8.28
C ILE A 21 9.11 -14.46 -7.99
N ALA A 22 9.15 -15.05 -6.80
CA ALA A 22 10.17 -16.01 -6.41
C ALA A 22 10.24 -17.26 -7.30
N HIS A 23 9.12 -17.61 -7.95
CA HIS A 23 9.03 -18.74 -8.87
C HIS A 23 9.57 -18.42 -10.29
N LEU A 24 9.80 -17.14 -10.61
CA LEU A 24 10.43 -16.76 -11.87
C LEU A 24 11.94 -17.03 -11.77
N ASN A 25 12.51 -17.64 -12.78
CA ASN A 25 13.96 -17.88 -12.81
C ASN A 25 14.70 -16.54 -13.07
N LYS A 26 14.69 -15.65 -12.08
CA LYS A 26 15.26 -14.29 -12.10
C LYS A 26 16.01 -14.01 -10.80
N LYS A 27 17.04 -13.18 -10.88
CA LYS A 27 17.72 -12.66 -9.69
C LYS A 27 16.83 -11.56 -9.07
N VAL A 28 16.31 -11.83 -7.89
CA VAL A 28 15.49 -10.89 -7.11
C VAL A 28 16.38 -10.23 -6.06
N ILE A 29 16.40 -8.91 -6.04
CA ILE A 29 17.16 -8.07 -5.12
C ILE A 29 16.18 -7.18 -4.38
N ASN A 30 16.16 -7.26 -3.07
CA ASN A 30 15.25 -6.52 -2.21
C ASN A 30 16.01 -5.43 -1.45
N ILE A 31 15.56 -4.18 -1.58
CA ILE A 31 16.01 -3.06 -0.74
C ILE A 31 14.80 -2.68 0.12
N ASP A 32 14.86 -3.04 1.41
CA ASP A 32 13.72 -3.13 2.32
C ASP A 32 14.10 -2.54 3.69
N SER A 33 13.18 -1.82 4.33
CA SER A 33 13.47 -1.17 5.61
C SER A 33 13.49 -2.14 6.79
N PHE A 34 12.69 -3.19 6.76
CA PHE A 34 12.60 -4.17 7.86
C PHE A 34 13.58 -5.32 7.70
N ASN A 35 13.88 -5.74 6.46
CA ASN A 35 14.75 -6.86 6.13
C ASN A 35 14.27 -8.17 6.78
N ASP A 36 12.99 -8.46 6.62
CA ASP A 36 12.29 -9.59 7.21
C ASP A 36 12.86 -10.94 6.77
N ARG A 37 12.66 -11.98 7.61
CA ARG A 37 13.23 -13.33 7.38
C ARG A 37 12.61 -14.07 6.20
N ASP A 38 11.39 -13.73 5.84
CA ASP A 38 10.61 -14.39 4.80
C ASP A 38 10.71 -13.70 3.42
N LEU A 39 11.56 -12.68 3.27
CA LEU A 39 11.97 -12.10 1.98
C LEU A 39 12.59 -13.19 1.08
N LYS A 40 12.26 -13.16 -0.21
CA LYS A 40 12.80 -14.08 -1.23
C LYS A 40 13.80 -13.35 -2.12
N GLY A 41 15.04 -13.85 -2.17
CA GLY A 41 16.13 -13.27 -2.96
C GLY A 41 17.27 -12.69 -2.11
N GLU A 42 18.08 -11.81 -2.72
CA GLU A 42 19.14 -11.08 -2.03
C GLU A 42 18.56 -9.87 -1.30
N ASN A 43 18.88 -9.69 -0.02
CA ASN A 43 18.21 -8.72 0.84
C ASN A 43 19.18 -7.69 1.40
N TYR A 44 18.88 -6.44 1.17
CA TYR A 44 19.63 -5.29 1.63
C TYR A 44 18.73 -4.41 2.51
N LYS A 45 19.20 -4.09 3.72
CA LYS A 45 18.46 -3.27 4.66
C LYS A 45 18.77 -1.80 4.43
N ASN A 46 17.73 -0.98 4.34
CA ASN A 46 17.84 0.46 4.43
C ASN A 46 18.07 0.91 5.89
N SER A 47 18.73 2.04 6.11
CA SER A 47 19.10 2.50 7.46
C SER A 47 17.92 2.97 8.30
N ASP A 48 16.88 3.55 7.67
CA ASP A 48 15.70 4.01 8.38
C ASP A 48 14.67 2.87 8.51
N PRO A 49 14.24 2.52 9.73
CA PRO A 49 13.22 1.49 9.95
C PRO A 49 11.79 1.95 9.59
N TYR A 50 11.55 3.24 9.41
CA TYR A 50 10.21 3.79 9.18
C TYR A 50 10.01 4.37 7.77
N GLY A 51 11.05 4.35 6.96
CA GLY A 51 11.02 4.87 5.60
C GLY A 51 12.18 4.35 4.78
N LEU A 52 12.40 4.94 3.62
CA LEU A 52 13.57 4.69 2.77
C LEU A 52 14.42 5.95 2.69
N VAL A 53 15.71 5.80 2.92
CA VAL A 53 16.70 6.84 2.68
C VAL A 53 17.21 6.69 1.26
N ASN A 54 16.98 7.68 0.41
CA ASN A 54 17.33 7.61 -1.00
C ASN A 54 18.83 7.35 -1.24
N ASP A 55 19.69 8.00 -0.46
CA ASP A 55 21.16 7.85 -0.57
C ASP A 55 21.61 6.41 -0.25
N ASP A 56 20.97 5.76 0.72
CA ASP A 56 21.26 4.35 1.02
C ASP A 56 20.89 3.46 -0.16
N VAL A 57 19.70 3.66 -0.75
CA VAL A 57 19.25 2.90 -1.93
C VAL A 57 20.25 3.05 -3.06
N ILE A 58 20.69 4.28 -3.35
CA ILE A 58 21.67 4.55 -4.41
C ILE A 58 23.02 3.90 -4.10
N SER A 59 23.50 4.00 -2.86
CA SER A 59 24.75 3.37 -2.42
C SER A 59 24.73 1.85 -2.55
N ILE A 60 23.60 1.22 -2.17
CA ILE A 60 23.40 -0.22 -2.36
C ILE A 60 23.46 -0.57 -3.86
N LEU A 61 22.70 0.14 -4.71
CA LEU A 61 22.69 -0.13 -6.15
C LEU A 61 24.07 0.04 -6.79
N GLN A 62 24.85 1.01 -6.37
CA GLN A 62 26.23 1.20 -6.84
C GLN A 62 27.12 0.02 -6.48
N SER A 63 26.94 -0.57 -5.30
CA SER A 63 27.74 -1.72 -4.85
C SER A 63 27.44 -3.03 -5.57
N LEU A 64 26.29 -3.11 -6.26
CA LEU A 64 25.80 -4.37 -6.87
C LEU A 64 26.31 -4.62 -8.29
N GLU A 65 26.94 -3.64 -8.93
CA GLU A 65 27.51 -3.76 -10.29
C GLU A 65 26.54 -4.37 -11.32
N LEU A 66 25.25 -4.02 -11.25
CA LEU A 66 24.21 -4.59 -12.12
C LEU A 66 24.30 -3.98 -13.53
N ALA A 67 24.15 -4.84 -14.54
CA ALA A 67 24.01 -4.38 -15.93
C ALA A 67 22.67 -3.65 -16.11
N LYS A 68 22.71 -2.38 -16.49
CA LYS A 68 21.52 -1.52 -16.64
C LYS A 68 20.46 -2.12 -17.58
N GLU A 69 20.88 -2.65 -18.72
CA GLU A 69 20.01 -3.19 -19.75
C GLU A 69 19.32 -4.50 -19.32
N ASP A 70 19.87 -5.14 -18.28
CA ASP A 70 19.39 -6.40 -17.75
C ASP A 70 18.68 -6.25 -16.40
N THR A 71 18.36 -5.01 -16.00
CA THR A 71 17.79 -4.69 -14.68
C THR A 71 16.46 -3.95 -14.79
N LEU A 72 15.45 -4.47 -14.09
CA LEU A 72 14.17 -3.82 -13.83
C LEU A 72 14.15 -3.33 -12.38
N ILE A 73 13.71 -2.09 -12.17
CA ILE A 73 13.62 -1.48 -10.83
C ILE A 73 12.16 -1.13 -10.55
N LEU A 74 11.58 -1.80 -9.58
CA LEU A 74 10.22 -1.56 -9.12
C LEU A 74 10.27 -0.80 -7.81
N VAL A 75 9.69 0.41 -7.80
CA VAL A 75 9.60 1.25 -6.62
C VAL A 75 8.18 1.18 -6.06
N SER A 76 8.07 0.83 -4.78
CA SER A 76 6.81 0.62 -4.09
C SER A 76 6.51 1.78 -3.12
N SER A 77 6.52 1.56 -1.81
CA SER A 77 6.17 2.56 -0.78
C SER A 77 7.37 2.94 0.09
N GLY A 78 7.26 4.05 0.79
CA GLY A 78 8.21 4.44 1.84
C GLY A 78 9.42 5.24 1.36
N TYR A 79 9.47 5.68 0.12
CA TYR A 79 10.55 6.50 -0.42
C TYR A 79 10.12 7.96 -0.60
N ASP A 80 11.08 8.86 -0.49
CA ASP A 80 10.86 10.25 -0.85
C ASP A 80 10.85 10.38 -2.38
N SER A 81 9.69 10.68 -2.94
CA SER A 81 9.52 10.81 -4.38
C SER A 81 10.08 12.17 -4.84
N SER A 82 11.38 12.21 -5.10
CA SER A 82 12.04 13.35 -5.74
C SER A 82 12.40 13.03 -7.19
N ASN A 83 12.40 14.05 -8.05
CA ASN A 83 12.83 13.88 -9.43
C ASN A 83 14.27 13.39 -9.52
N ASP A 84 15.13 13.91 -8.66
CA ASP A 84 16.54 13.52 -8.62
C ASP A 84 16.72 12.04 -8.28
N PHE A 85 15.97 11.52 -7.33
CA PHE A 85 16.01 10.11 -7.01
C PHE A 85 15.63 9.22 -8.20
N TYR A 86 14.55 9.57 -8.92
CA TYR A 86 14.15 8.83 -10.13
C TYR A 86 15.21 8.89 -11.24
N GLU A 87 15.83 10.06 -11.45
CA GLU A 87 16.90 10.20 -12.44
C GLU A 87 18.16 9.41 -12.05
N GLN A 88 18.46 9.31 -10.76
CA GLN A 88 19.54 8.45 -10.28
C GLN A 88 19.21 6.96 -10.48
N LEU A 89 18.00 6.50 -10.15
CA LEU A 89 17.58 5.12 -10.37
C LEU A 89 17.68 4.69 -11.84
N LYS A 90 17.36 5.56 -12.79
CA LYS A 90 17.47 5.28 -14.23
C LYS A 90 18.89 4.94 -14.70
N LYS A 91 19.91 5.25 -13.90
CA LYS A 91 21.30 4.88 -14.22
C LYS A 91 21.53 3.38 -14.02
N PHE A 92 20.75 2.72 -13.16
CA PHE A 92 20.91 1.32 -12.76
C PHE A 92 19.96 0.36 -13.48
N GLY A 93 18.85 0.84 -14.04
CA GLY A 93 17.89 -0.03 -14.71
C GLY A 93 16.69 0.70 -15.27
N MET A 94 15.77 -0.06 -15.84
CA MET A 94 14.47 0.43 -16.31
C MET A 94 13.52 0.52 -15.12
N ILE A 95 12.96 1.72 -14.90
CA ILE A 95 11.97 1.95 -13.81
C ILE A 95 10.62 1.36 -14.21
N ILE A 96 10.09 0.50 -13.36
CA ILE A 96 8.77 -0.14 -13.46
C ILE A 96 7.87 0.47 -12.37
N SER A 97 7.56 1.74 -12.53
CA SER A 97 6.70 2.54 -11.63
C SER A 97 6.16 3.74 -12.38
N ASN A 98 5.08 4.32 -11.88
CA ASN A 98 4.55 5.57 -12.43
C ASN A 98 5.60 6.69 -12.37
N SER A 99 5.51 7.64 -13.29
CA SER A 99 6.50 8.73 -13.40
C SER A 99 6.48 9.62 -12.15
N TYR A 100 7.64 10.20 -11.82
CA TYR A 100 7.70 11.23 -10.79
C TYR A 100 6.70 12.35 -11.04
N LYS A 101 6.54 12.79 -12.31
CA LYS A 101 5.58 13.82 -12.67
C LYS A 101 4.16 13.43 -12.27
N SER A 102 3.71 12.23 -12.62
CA SER A 102 2.36 11.74 -12.27
C SER A 102 2.15 11.72 -10.75
N ILE A 103 3.15 11.23 -9.99
CA ILE A 103 3.10 11.16 -8.54
C ILE A 103 3.08 12.56 -7.92
N SER A 104 3.96 13.45 -8.35
CA SER A 104 4.05 14.84 -7.85
C SER A 104 2.78 15.64 -8.14
N ASP A 105 2.21 15.49 -9.34
CA ASP A 105 0.95 16.16 -9.73
C ASP A 105 -0.23 15.68 -8.87
N ILE A 106 -0.27 14.39 -8.49
CA ILE A 106 -1.26 13.82 -7.57
C ILE A 106 -1.05 14.34 -6.15
N GLN A 107 0.19 14.47 -5.70
CA GLN A 107 0.52 14.99 -4.36
C GLN A 107 0.23 16.48 -4.22
N ASN A 108 0.09 17.23 -5.32
CA ASN A 108 -0.38 18.61 -5.31
C ASN A 108 -1.88 18.66 -4.96
N ASN A 109 -2.16 18.61 -3.65
CA ASN A 109 -3.50 18.44 -3.10
C ASN A 109 -4.52 19.50 -3.56
N SER A 110 -4.13 20.76 -3.65
CA SER A 110 -5.04 21.85 -4.09
C SER A 110 -5.48 21.68 -5.55
N ASN A 111 -4.55 21.34 -6.44
CA ASN A 111 -4.85 21.09 -7.84
C ASN A 111 -5.68 19.81 -8.02
N LEU A 112 -5.31 18.73 -7.33
CA LEU A 112 -6.08 17.48 -7.33
C LEU A 112 -7.53 17.72 -6.88
N ILE A 113 -7.73 18.40 -5.75
CA ILE A 113 -9.08 18.69 -5.22
C ILE A 113 -9.93 19.48 -6.21
N ALA A 114 -9.34 20.50 -6.88
CA ALA A 114 -10.04 21.28 -7.88
C ALA A 114 -10.48 20.40 -9.06
N LYS A 115 -9.59 19.54 -9.57
CA LYS A 115 -9.89 18.59 -10.65
C LYS A 115 -10.93 17.54 -10.27
N LEU A 116 -10.87 16.99 -9.06
CA LEU A 116 -11.87 16.04 -8.56
C LEU A 116 -13.27 16.68 -8.53
N LYS A 117 -13.38 17.91 -8.02
CA LYS A 117 -14.64 18.63 -7.98
C LYS A 117 -15.19 18.93 -9.36
N SER A 118 -14.35 19.39 -10.32
CA SER A 118 -14.78 19.68 -11.70
C SER A 118 -15.24 18.43 -12.45
N ASN A 119 -14.77 17.25 -12.07
CA ASN A 119 -15.19 15.97 -12.63
C ASN A 119 -16.27 15.26 -11.82
N ASN A 120 -16.96 15.97 -10.91
CA ASN A 120 -18.03 15.44 -10.05
C ASN A 120 -17.61 14.23 -9.20
N ILE A 121 -16.33 14.10 -8.89
CA ILE A 121 -15.83 13.06 -7.97
C ILE A 121 -16.05 13.59 -6.55
N LYS A 122 -16.87 12.87 -5.79
CA LYS A 122 -17.20 13.25 -4.42
C LYS A 122 -16.00 13.02 -3.50
N ILE A 123 -15.64 14.07 -2.76
CA ILE A 123 -14.64 14.04 -1.69
C ILE A 123 -15.30 14.50 -0.38
N PRO A 124 -14.80 14.09 0.79
CA PRO A 124 -15.22 14.71 2.04
C PRO A 124 -14.95 16.22 2.00
N GLU A 125 -15.87 16.99 2.56
CA GLU A 125 -15.79 18.45 2.55
C GLU A 125 -14.51 18.94 3.25
N ILE A 126 -13.86 19.93 2.66
CA ILE A 126 -12.63 20.53 3.20
C ILE A 126 -12.99 21.87 3.81
N PHE A 127 -12.49 22.11 5.01
CA PHE A 127 -12.78 23.27 5.82
C PHE A 127 -11.54 24.13 6.04
N SER A 128 -11.75 25.44 6.19
CA SER A 128 -10.77 26.28 6.86
C SER A 128 -10.69 25.93 8.35
N LEU A 129 -9.63 26.34 9.02
CA LEU A 129 -9.48 26.08 10.46
C LEU A 129 -10.64 26.70 11.28
N GLU A 130 -11.10 27.89 10.89
CA GLU A 130 -12.25 28.57 11.53
C GLU A 130 -13.57 27.82 11.32
N GLN A 131 -13.81 27.30 10.11
CA GLN A 131 -15.00 26.49 9.82
C GLN A 131 -14.95 25.18 10.63
N SER A 132 -13.78 24.58 10.76
CA SER A 132 -13.57 23.32 11.52
C SER A 132 -13.97 23.44 12.99
N LYS A 133 -13.80 24.62 13.59
CA LYS A 133 -14.22 24.88 14.99
C LYS A 133 -15.75 24.81 15.17
N LYS A 134 -16.53 24.97 14.10
CA LYS A 134 -18.00 24.93 14.10
C LYS A 134 -18.58 23.56 13.78
N GLU A 135 -17.80 22.70 13.17
CA GLU A 135 -18.25 21.38 12.72
C GLU A 135 -18.21 20.33 13.86
N GLU A 136 -19.09 19.33 13.79
CA GLU A 136 -19.20 18.31 14.84
C GLU A 136 -17.96 17.39 14.89
N LYS A 137 -17.54 16.87 13.74
CA LYS A 137 -16.42 15.95 13.61
C LYS A 137 -15.57 16.30 12.40
N VAL A 138 -14.34 16.65 12.66
CA VAL A 138 -13.33 17.01 11.68
C VAL A 138 -12.06 16.20 11.93
N ILE A 139 -11.36 15.85 10.87
CA ILE A 139 -10.01 15.30 10.91
C ILE A 139 -9.04 16.31 10.29
N ILE A 140 -7.82 16.30 10.80
CA ILE A 140 -6.68 16.94 10.14
C ILE A 140 -5.95 15.85 9.39
N LYS A 141 -5.69 16.06 8.10
CA LYS A 141 -4.89 15.17 7.26
C LYS A 141 -3.62 15.88 6.83
N ASN A 142 -2.52 15.14 6.81
CA ASN A 142 -1.28 15.58 6.20
C ASN A 142 -1.14 14.90 4.82
N SER A 143 -1.08 15.68 3.73
CA SER A 143 -1.04 15.16 2.37
C SER A 143 0.30 14.49 1.98
N SER A 144 1.35 14.67 2.78
CA SER A 144 2.65 14.03 2.56
C SER A 144 2.82 12.68 3.28
N SER A 145 1.84 12.28 4.13
CA SER A 145 1.92 11.05 4.90
C SER A 145 1.07 9.92 4.29
N SER A 146 1.35 8.68 4.68
CA SER A 146 0.67 7.48 4.22
C SER A 146 0.30 6.54 5.37
N GLY A 147 -0.49 5.49 5.09
CA GLY A 147 -0.84 4.47 6.09
C GLY A 147 -1.70 4.96 7.26
N GLY A 148 -2.30 6.14 7.14
CA GLY A 148 -3.12 6.76 8.19
C GLY A 148 -2.32 7.48 9.29
N PHE A 149 -0.99 7.52 9.23
CA PHE A 149 -0.15 8.15 10.26
C PHE A 149 -0.33 9.68 10.31
N GLY A 150 -0.62 10.33 9.20
CA GLY A 150 -0.87 11.77 9.12
C GLY A 150 -2.32 12.17 9.39
N ILE A 151 -3.15 11.31 9.99
CA ILE A 151 -4.55 11.61 10.26
C ILE A 151 -4.76 11.78 11.76
N LYS A 152 -5.23 12.96 12.17
CA LYS A 152 -5.55 13.31 13.56
C LYS A 152 -7.02 13.72 13.68
N ILE A 153 -7.66 13.41 14.80
CA ILE A 153 -9.00 13.98 15.11
C ILE A 153 -8.80 15.41 15.55
N PHE A 154 -9.49 16.34 14.91
CA PHE A 154 -9.46 17.75 15.29
C PHE A 154 -10.08 17.94 16.69
N ASN A 155 -9.32 18.48 17.62
CA ASN A 155 -9.78 18.78 18.96
C ASN A 155 -10.12 20.27 19.09
N LYS A 156 -11.42 20.59 19.17
CA LYS A 156 -11.93 21.97 19.29
C LYS A 156 -11.45 22.71 20.55
N ASN A 157 -11.05 21.97 21.59
CA ASN A 157 -10.61 22.53 22.86
C ASN A 157 -9.12 22.88 22.89
N LEU A 158 -8.36 22.46 21.89
CA LEU A 158 -6.98 22.89 21.73
C LEU A 158 -6.96 24.22 20.99
N ASN A 159 -6.23 25.21 21.53
CA ASN A 159 -5.94 26.46 20.82
C ASN A 159 -4.96 26.18 19.68
N GLN A 160 -5.46 25.51 18.63
CA GLN A 160 -4.72 25.32 17.40
C GLN A 160 -5.06 26.49 16.48
N ASP A 161 -4.16 27.47 16.40
CA ASP A 161 -4.35 28.66 15.58
C ASP A 161 -3.74 28.54 14.19
N THR A 162 -2.93 27.50 13.95
CA THR A 162 -2.32 27.22 12.66
C THR A 162 -2.30 25.73 12.36
N LEU A 163 -2.34 25.38 11.06
CA LEU A 163 -2.05 24.05 10.56
C LEU A 163 -0.56 23.96 10.24
N GLU A 164 0.03 22.77 10.42
CA GLU A 164 1.38 22.50 9.97
C GLU A 164 1.43 22.46 8.42
N ASN A 165 2.63 22.53 7.85
CA ASN A 165 2.80 22.38 6.40
C ASN A 165 2.15 21.07 5.91
N TYR A 166 1.47 21.15 4.77
CA TYR A 166 0.74 20.02 4.17
C TYR A 166 -0.49 19.52 4.94
N GLU A 167 -0.85 20.11 6.08
CA GLU A 167 -2.07 19.78 6.81
C GLU A 167 -3.29 20.53 6.27
N TYR A 168 -4.44 19.85 6.28
CA TYR A 168 -5.73 20.44 5.97
C TYR A 168 -6.86 19.79 6.78
N CYS A 169 -7.90 20.55 7.05
CA CYS A 169 -9.08 20.07 7.77
C CYS A 169 -10.09 19.47 6.80
N GLN A 170 -10.61 18.29 7.14
CA GLN A 170 -11.58 17.57 6.34
C GLN A 170 -12.71 17.01 7.20
N LYS A 171 -13.94 17.01 6.66
CA LYS A 171 -15.10 16.39 7.30
C LYS A 171 -14.86 14.92 7.58
N PHE A 172 -15.09 14.49 8.80
CA PHE A 172 -15.09 13.06 9.12
C PHE A 172 -16.32 12.38 8.54
N ILE A 173 -16.15 11.46 7.63
CA ILE A 173 -17.23 10.64 7.08
C ILE A 173 -17.32 9.34 7.88
N LYS A 174 -18.47 9.12 8.51
CA LYS A 174 -18.73 7.84 9.17
C LYS A 174 -19.13 6.79 8.12
N GLY A 175 -18.32 5.76 7.97
CA GLY A 175 -18.53 4.68 7.00
C GLY A 175 -17.44 3.64 7.06
N GLN A 176 -17.56 2.61 6.25
CA GLN A 176 -16.53 1.60 6.07
C GLN A 176 -15.58 2.06 4.96
N THR A 177 -14.28 2.00 5.22
CA THR A 177 -13.23 2.27 4.23
C THR A 177 -13.03 1.05 3.35
N TYR A 178 -12.90 1.31 2.06
CA TYR A 178 -12.61 0.33 1.02
C TYR A 178 -11.48 0.81 0.14
N SER A 179 -10.88 -0.10 -0.62
CA SER A 179 -10.04 0.25 -1.75
C SER A 179 -10.48 -0.52 -3.00
N VAL A 180 -10.33 0.09 -4.16
CA VAL A 180 -10.39 -0.60 -5.45
C VAL A 180 -8.99 -0.70 -6.02
N LEU A 181 -8.59 -1.94 -6.33
CA LEU A 181 -7.34 -2.23 -7.04
C LEU A 181 -7.65 -2.35 -8.52
N PHE A 182 -6.88 -1.67 -9.35
CA PHE A 182 -6.97 -1.75 -10.81
C PHE A 182 -5.58 -1.85 -11.44
N ILE A 183 -5.55 -2.40 -12.66
CA ILE A 183 -4.35 -2.44 -13.50
C ILE A 183 -4.64 -1.74 -14.82
N SER A 184 -3.72 -0.89 -15.26
CA SER A 184 -3.86 -0.10 -16.50
C SER A 184 -2.62 -0.22 -17.39
N ASN A 185 -2.78 0.03 -18.68
CA ASN A 185 -1.70 0.02 -19.65
C ASN A 185 -1.50 1.38 -20.32
N LYS A 186 -0.51 1.51 -21.18
CA LYS A 186 -0.18 2.75 -21.91
C LYS A 186 -1.27 3.22 -22.87
N ASP A 187 -2.14 2.31 -23.34
CA ASP A 187 -3.28 2.63 -24.19
C ASP A 187 -4.48 3.18 -23.38
N LYS A 188 -4.28 3.47 -22.10
CA LYS A 188 -5.32 3.92 -21.15
C LYS A 188 -6.46 2.93 -20.95
N LYS A 189 -6.28 1.67 -21.33
CA LYS A 189 -7.18 0.57 -20.97
C LYS A 189 -6.92 0.14 -19.55
N PHE A 190 -7.93 -0.35 -18.86
CA PHE A 190 -7.79 -0.87 -17.50
C PHE A 190 -8.74 -2.02 -17.21
N GLU A 191 -8.41 -2.76 -16.17
CA GLU A 191 -9.26 -3.78 -15.55
C GLU A 191 -9.31 -3.56 -14.04
N ILE A 192 -10.50 -3.67 -13.44
CA ILE A 192 -10.64 -3.73 -11.98
C ILE A 192 -10.22 -5.12 -11.52
N VAL A 193 -9.15 -5.17 -10.73
CA VAL A 193 -8.65 -6.43 -10.14
C VAL A 193 -9.56 -6.88 -9.01
N GLY A 194 -10.03 -5.95 -8.19
CA GLY A 194 -10.99 -6.22 -7.15
C GLY A 194 -11.21 -5.07 -6.18
N VAL A 195 -12.20 -5.27 -5.31
CA VAL A 195 -12.54 -4.33 -4.25
C VAL A 195 -12.23 -4.97 -2.90
N ASN A 196 -11.59 -4.20 -2.02
CA ASN A 196 -11.15 -4.63 -0.70
C ASN A 196 -11.84 -3.83 0.40
N LYS A 197 -12.18 -4.49 1.48
CA LYS A 197 -12.54 -3.84 2.74
C LYS A 197 -11.27 -3.58 3.52
N ILE A 198 -11.05 -2.33 3.94
CA ILE A 198 -9.86 -1.92 4.67
C ILE A 198 -10.09 -2.04 6.17
N PHE A 199 -9.10 -2.58 6.86
CA PHE A 199 -9.05 -2.63 8.32
C PHE A 199 -8.14 -1.50 8.83
N ASN A 200 -8.66 -0.74 9.80
CA ASN A 200 -7.90 0.29 10.47
C ASN A 200 -7.87 0.02 11.98
N LYS A 201 -6.74 0.29 12.60
CA LYS A 201 -6.57 0.19 14.05
C LYS A 201 -6.15 1.52 14.66
N LYS A 202 -6.47 1.67 15.93
CA LYS A 202 -5.89 2.72 16.75
C LYS A 202 -4.55 2.23 17.28
N THR A 203 -3.50 2.97 17.02
CA THR A 203 -2.16 2.78 17.58
C THR A 203 -1.78 3.97 18.46
N LEU A 204 -0.57 3.96 19.03
CA LEU A 204 -0.05 5.11 19.77
C LEU A 204 0.00 6.39 18.90
N HIS A 205 0.28 6.24 17.61
CA HIS A 205 0.59 7.35 16.71
C HIS A 205 -0.63 7.88 15.95
N THR A 206 -1.67 7.05 15.74
CA THR A 206 -2.87 7.44 14.99
C THR A 206 -4.09 6.60 15.34
N ASN A 207 -5.28 7.18 15.14
CA ASN A 207 -6.54 6.45 15.24
C ASN A 207 -6.90 5.67 13.97
N PHE A 208 -6.13 5.81 12.89
CA PHE A 208 -6.48 5.36 11.54
C PHE A 208 -5.34 4.55 10.88
N CYS A 209 -4.50 3.90 11.70
CA CYS A 209 -3.43 3.05 11.17
C CYS A 209 -4.01 1.95 10.28
N PHE A 210 -3.56 1.89 9.03
CA PHE A 210 -3.87 0.76 8.15
C PHE A 210 -3.31 -0.52 8.78
N SER A 211 -4.17 -1.49 9.03
CA SER A 211 -3.78 -2.75 9.66
C SER A 211 -3.99 -3.97 8.77
N GLY A 212 -4.78 -3.86 7.71
CA GLY A 212 -5.06 -5.01 6.86
C GLY A 212 -6.22 -4.80 5.92
N ALA A 213 -6.58 -5.86 5.21
CA ALA A 213 -7.70 -5.83 4.28
C ALA A 213 -8.28 -7.23 4.01
N GLU A 214 -9.49 -7.24 3.49
CA GLU A 214 -10.23 -8.42 3.00
C GLU A 214 -10.61 -8.21 1.55
N SER A 215 -10.34 -9.20 0.69
CA SER A 215 -10.66 -9.17 -0.73
C SER A 215 -12.09 -9.58 -1.05
N ASN A 216 -12.44 -9.48 -2.33
CA ASN A 216 -13.67 -10.01 -2.93
C ASN A 216 -14.94 -9.36 -2.40
N ILE A 217 -14.88 -8.07 -2.09
CA ILE A 217 -16.07 -7.29 -1.69
C ILE A 217 -16.93 -7.02 -2.91
N LYS A 218 -18.19 -7.40 -2.83
CA LYS A 218 -19.16 -7.20 -3.92
C LYS A 218 -19.84 -5.85 -3.76
N LEU A 219 -19.75 -5.04 -4.79
CA LEU A 219 -20.46 -3.78 -4.93
C LEU A 219 -21.60 -3.92 -5.95
N ASN A 220 -22.61 -3.04 -5.86
CA ASN A 220 -23.65 -3.00 -6.87
C ASN A 220 -23.17 -2.33 -8.18
N LYS A 221 -23.91 -2.53 -9.26
CA LYS A 221 -23.53 -2.03 -10.59
C LYS A 221 -23.29 -0.52 -10.64
N LYS A 222 -24.11 0.28 -9.93
CA LYS A 222 -23.95 1.74 -9.91
C LYS A 222 -22.66 2.17 -9.20
N GLN A 223 -22.30 1.44 -8.13
CA GLN A 223 -21.04 1.71 -7.39
C GLN A 223 -19.83 1.35 -8.27
N ILE A 224 -19.87 0.22 -8.97
CA ILE A 224 -18.78 -0.16 -9.89
C ILE A 224 -18.64 0.88 -11.00
N GLN A 225 -19.73 1.27 -11.68
CA GLN A 225 -19.70 2.28 -12.74
C GLN A 225 -19.14 3.64 -12.25
N TYR A 226 -19.46 4.02 -11.02
CA TYR A 226 -18.88 5.23 -10.44
C TYR A 226 -17.36 5.09 -10.23
N LEU A 227 -16.91 3.94 -9.70
CA LEU A 227 -15.46 3.68 -9.53
C LEU A 227 -14.73 3.61 -10.87
N GLU A 228 -15.33 3.00 -11.90
CA GLU A 228 -14.80 2.99 -13.26
C GLU A 228 -14.57 4.42 -13.76
N SER A 229 -15.55 5.34 -13.59
CA SER A 229 -15.39 6.73 -14.00
C SER A 229 -14.29 7.47 -13.23
N VAL A 230 -14.10 7.14 -11.96
CA VAL A 230 -12.99 7.69 -11.13
C VAL A 230 -11.64 7.16 -11.63
N ILE A 231 -11.55 5.86 -11.94
CA ILE A 231 -10.34 5.24 -12.48
C ILE A 231 -9.98 5.85 -13.85
N GLU A 232 -10.96 5.98 -14.76
CA GLU A 232 -10.78 6.61 -16.07
C GLU A 232 -10.24 8.04 -15.95
N PHE A 233 -10.78 8.82 -15.01
CA PHE A 233 -10.27 10.16 -14.72
C PHE A 233 -8.78 10.13 -14.36
N PHE A 234 -8.36 9.28 -13.42
CA PHE A 234 -6.97 9.21 -12.98
C PHE A 234 -6.02 8.70 -14.06
N ILE A 235 -6.43 7.70 -14.83
CA ILE A 235 -5.63 7.18 -15.95
C ILE A 235 -5.46 8.24 -17.04
N SER A 236 -6.53 8.96 -17.36
CA SER A 236 -6.51 9.96 -18.44
C SER A 236 -5.70 11.20 -18.07
N GLU A 237 -5.83 11.65 -16.82
CA GLU A 237 -5.22 12.88 -16.33
C GLU A 237 -3.77 12.71 -15.90
N TYR A 238 -3.41 11.56 -15.34
CA TYR A 238 -2.10 11.31 -14.73
C TYR A 238 -1.31 10.19 -15.40
N GLU A 239 -1.82 9.62 -16.51
CA GLU A 239 -1.15 8.58 -17.31
C GLU A 239 -0.67 7.39 -16.47
N LEU A 240 -1.53 6.92 -15.54
CA LEU A 240 -1.17 5.83 -14.63
C LEU A 240 -1.08 4.50 -15.37
N ILE A 241 -0.02 3.74 -15.07
CA ILE A 241 0.28 2.42 -15.63
C ILE A 241 0.50 1.42 -14.51
N GLY A 242 0.23 0.14 -14.79
CA GLY A 242 0.42 -0.95 -13.83
C GLY A 242 -0.66 -1.01 -12.77
N LEU A 243 -0.35 -1.66 -11.68
CA LEU A 243 -1.23 -1.79 -10.52
C LEU A 243 -1.26 -0.49 -9.72
N ASN A 244 -2.47 -0.03 -9.42
CA ASN A 244 -2.75 1.18 -8.64
C ASN A 244 -3.95 0.93 -7.73
N GLY A 245 -4.06 1.68 -6.63
CA GLY A 245 -5.14 1.57 -5.68
C GLY A 245 -5.84 2.89 -5.42
N ILE A 246 -7.17 2.90 -5.34
CA ILE A 246 -7.95 4.06 -4.91
C ILE A 246 -8.68 3.70 -3.62
N ASP A 247 -8.48 4.50 -2.58
CA ASP A 247 -9.16 4.36 -1.30
C ASP A 247 -10.40 5.27 -1.25
N PHE A 248 -11.50 4.72 -0.73
CA PHE A 248 -12.78 5.40 -0.64
C PHE A 248 -13.59 4.96 0.57
N ILE A 249 -14.56 5.79 0.96
CA ILE A 249 -15.55 5.46 2.00
C ILE A 249 -16.93 5.32 1.36
N ILE A 250 -17.63 4.25 1.73
CA ILE A 250 -19.05 4.11 1.46
C ILE A 250 -19.83 4.54 2.72
N SER A 251 -20.69 5.56 2.54
CA SER A 251 -21.65 6.02 3.49
C SER A 251 -23.02 6.11 2.80
N LYS A 252 -23.66 7.28 2.70
CA LYS A 252 -24.80 7.51 1.79
C LYS A 252 -24.34 7.51 0.33
N ASP A 253 -23.14 8.02 0.10
CA ASP A 253 -22.44 8.10 -1.18
C ASP A 253 -21.08 7.44 -1.08
N ILE A 254 -20.38 7.31 -2.21
CA ILE A 254 -18.99 6.96 -2.28
C ILE A 254 -18.16 8.25 -2.25
N TYR A 255 -17.25 8.35 -1.30
CA TYR A 255 -16.31 9.46 -1.19
C TYR A 255 -14.90 9.00 -1.46
N PHE A 256 -14.26 9.57 -2.47
CA PHE A 256 -12.85 9.38 -2.74
C PHE A 256 -12.02 9.90 -1.55
N LEU A 257 -11.01 9.16 -1.14
CA LEU A 257 -10.11 9.53 -0.05
C LEU A 257 -8.69 9.83 -0.55
N GLU A 258 -8.11 8.88 -1.30
CA GLU A 258 -6.77 8.99 -1.85
C GLU A 258 -6.56 8.01 -3.02
N ILE A 259 -5.54 8.28 -3.82
CA ILE A 259 -5.03 7.34 -4.82
C ILE A 259 -3.58 6.98 -4.49
N ASN A 260 -3.27 5.71 -4.64
CA ASN A 260 -1.97 5.14 -4.49
C ASN A 260 -1.44 4.73 -5.88
N PRO A 261 -0.66 5.58 -6.59
CA PRO A 261 -0.21 5.31 -7.96
C PRO A 261 0.99 4.33 -7.97
N ARG A 262 0.83 3.18 -7.36
CA ARG A 262 1.86 2.16 -7.12
C ARG A 262 1.26 0.83 -6.70
N ILE A 263 2.08 -0.22 -6.66
CA ILE A 263 1.73 -1.46 -5.96
C ILE A 263 1.44 -1.13 -4.49
N THR A 264 0.25 -1.51 -4.05
CA THR A 264 -0.20 -1.40 -2.65
C THR A 264 -0.09 -2.75 -1.95
N GLN A 265 -0.15 -2.75 -0.62
CA GLN A 265 -0.14 -3.99 0.15
C GLN A 265 -1.35 -4.90 -0.18
N THR A 266 -2.47 -4.33 -0.61
CA THR A 266 -3.66 -5.09 -1.00
C THR A 266 -3.47 -5.89 -2.30
N CYS A 267 -2.42 -5.64 -3.09
CA CYS A 267 -2.18 -6.36 -4.35
C CYS A 267 -1.98 -7.87 -4.13
N PHE A 268 -1.36 -8.27 -3.01
CA PHE A 268 -1.10 -9.68 -2.76
C PHE A 268 -2.39 -10.50 -2.52
N LEU A 269 -3.49 -9.85 -2.10
CA LEU A 269 -4.80 -10.50 -1.97
C LEU A 269 -5.26 -11.16 -3.27
N TYR A 270 -4.75 -10.69 -4.39
CA TYR A 270 -5.09 -11.14 -5.74
C TYR A 270 -3.92 -11.83 -6.45
N ASN A 271 -2.89 -12.27 -5.72
CA ASN A 271 -1.73 -12.90 -6.34
C ASN A 271 -2.12 -14.09 -7.23
N ASN A 272 -3.06 -14.91 -6.78
CA ASN A 272 -3.56 -16.09 -7.50
C ASN A 272 -4.56 -15.76 -8.61
N SER A 273 -5.04 -14.53 -8.70
CA SER A 273 -5.87 -14.05 -9.82
C SER A 273 -5.06 -13.80 -11.09
N PHE A 274 -3.74 -13.67 -10.96
CA PHE A 274 -2.82 -13.54 -12.08
C PHE A 274 -2.07 -14.85 -12.32
N GLU A 275 -1.83 -15.19 -13.59
CA GLU A 275 -1.19 -16.45 -13.97
C GLU A 275 0.20 -16.64 -13.33
N HIS A 276 0.96 -15.55 -13.22
CA HIS A 276 2.32 -15.55 -12.67
C HIS A 276 2.51 -14.51 -11.55
N GLY A 277 1.45 -14.23 -10.79
CA GLY A 277 1.46 -13.28 -9.69
C GLY A 277 1.35 -11.81 -10.12
N PHE A 278 1.01 -10.98 -9.13
CA PHE A 278 0.68 -9.57 -9.36
C PHE A 278 1.89 -8.72 -9.79
N VAL A 279 3.09 -9.03 -9.32
CA VAL A 279 4.30 -8.27 -9.69
C VAL A 279 4.64 -8.50 -11.15
N LYS A 280 4.54 -9.74 -11.64
CA LYS A 280 4.77 -10.02 -13.06
C LYS A 280 3.73 -9.33 -13.94
N ALA A 281 2.46 -9.35 -13.55
CA ALA A 281 1.40 -8.63 -14.26
C ALA A 281 1.70 -7.13 -14.34
N HIS A 282 2.16 -6.53 -13.26
CA HIS A 282 2.59 -5.12 -13.22
C HIS A 282 3.77 -4.85 -14.19
N ILE A 283 4.81 -5.69 -14.16
CA ILE A 283 5.96 -5.56 -15.06
C ILE A 283 5.53 -5.67 -16.52
N ASP A 284 4.68 -6.64 -16.84
CA ASP A 284 4.28 -6.93 -18.23
C ASP A 284 3.61 -5.73 -18.90
N VAL A 285 2.73 -5.01 -18.21
CA VAL A 285 2.06 -3.82 -18.80
C VAL A 285 3.01 -2.63 -18.98
N PHE A 286 4.04 -2.49 -18.13
CA PHE A 286 5.11 -1.50 -18.34
C PHE A 286 5.98 -1.85 -19.54
N LEU A 287 6.14 -3.13 -19.84
CA LEU A 287 6.86 -3.64 -21.01
C LEU A 287 5.99 -3.71 -22.28
N ASN A 288 4.91 -2.92 -22.34
CA ASN A 288 3.98 -2.80 -23.48
C ASN A 288 3.25 -4.11 -23.82
N LYS A 289 2.96 -4.93 -22.85
CA LYS A 289 2.06 -6.06 -23.04
C LYS A 289 0.60 -5.64 -22.82
N ASP A 290 -0.29 -6.46 -23.35
CA ASP A 290 -1.72 -6.33 -23.11
C ASP A 290 -2.02 -6.45 -21.60
N LEU A 291 -3.22 -5.99 -21.24
CA LEU A 291 -3.73 -6.21 -19.88
C LEU A 291 -3.78 -7.72 -19.58
N PRO A 292 -3.37 -8.14 -18.39
CA PRO A 292 -3.44 -9.54 -18.01
C PRO A 292 -4.89 -10.00 -17.87
N SER A 293 -5.15 -11.26 -18.19
CA SER A 293 -6.40 -11.90 -17.80
C SER A 293 -6.46 -12.03 -16.29
N ILE A 294 -7.53 -11.56 -15.68
CA ILE A 294 -7.78 -11.68 -14.24
C ILE A 294 -8.72 -12.85 -14.02
N LYS A 295 -8.25 -13.89 -13.33
CA LYS A 295 -9.06 -15.07 -13.02
C LYS A 295 -10.11 -14.72 -11.98
N ASP A 296 -11.36 -15.07 -12.24
CA ASP A 296 -12.41 -15.02 -11.22
C ASP A 296 -12.12 -16.07 -10.13
N THR A 297 -11.99 -15.63 -8.91
CA THR A 297 -11.76 -16.50 -7.74
C THR A 297 -13.04 -17.00 -7.10
N GLY A 298 -14.20 -16.72 -7.70
CA GLY A 298 -15.50 -17.15 -7.22
C GLY A 298 -15.83 -16.62 -5.83
N ASN A 299 -16.02 -17.50 -4.86
CA ASN A 299 -16.28 -17.17 -3.46
C ASN A 299 -15.03 -17.13 -2.58
N THR A 300 -13.85 -17.40 -3.16
CA THR A 300 -12.61 -17.36 -2.40
C THR A 300 -12.31 -15.94 -1.98
N SER A 301 -12.06 -15.73 -0.69
CA SER A 301 -11.60 -14.47 -0.13
C SER A 301 -10.24 -14.67 0.53
N VAL A 302 -9.42 -13.65 0.42
CA VAL A 302 -8.13 -13.54 1.10
C VAL A 302 -8.21 -12.36 2.04
N ALA A 303 -7.74 -12.52 3.27
CA ALA A 303 -7.64 -11.42 4.23
C ALA A 303 -6.29 -11.45 4.93
N PHE A 304 -5.86 -10.29 5.37
CA PHE A 304 -4.67 -10.15 6.21
C PHE A 304 -4.86 -9.09 7.28
N GLU A 305 -4.09 -9.24 8.35
CA GLU A 305 -4.01 -8.23 9.39
C GLU A 305 -2.62 -8.20 10.00
N THR A 306 -2.02 -7.01 10.05
CA THR A 306 -0.75 -6.75 10.71
C THR A 306 -0.97 -6.55 12.20
N LEU A 307 -0.19 -7.24 13.01
CA LEU A 307 -0.17 -7.12 14.47
C LEU A 307 0.85 -6.06 14.87
N PHE A 308 0.45 -5.13 15.73
CA PHE A 308 1.32 -4.06 16.23
C PHE A 308 1.61 -4.24 17.71
N SER A 309 2.79 -3.83 18.13
CA SER A 309 3.19 -3.94 19.52
C SER A 309 2.68 -2.78 20.37
N ASN A 310 2.21 -3.07 21.57
CA ASN A 310 1.90 -2.07 22.59
C ASN A 310 3.02 -1.95 23.65
N THR A 311 4.07 -2.76 23.54
CA THR A 311 5.23 -2.76 24.44
C THR A 311 6.52 -2.78 23.61
N LYS A 312 7.62 -2.26 24.20
CA LYS A 312 8.95 -2.42 23.61
C LYS A 312 9.54 -3.76 24.00
N PHE A 313 10.05 -4.53 23.03
CA PHE A 313 10.69 -5.83 23.28
C PHE A 313 11.72 -6.18 22.20
N ILE A 314 12.51 -7.22 22.47
CA ILE A 314 13.42 -7.84 21.49
C ILE A 314 12.73 -9.10 20.95
N PHE A 315 12.59 -9.17 19.63
CA PHE A 315 11.94 -10.30 18.96
C PHE A 315 12.82 -11.55 18.99
N ASN A 316 12.38 -12.59 19.71
CA ASN A 316 13.09 -13.86 19.90
C ASN A 316 12.24 -15.09 19.57
N HIS A 317 11.18 -14.90 18.77
CA HIS A 317 10.25 -15.96 18.44
C HIS A 317 10.54 -16.58 17.07
N CYS A 318 10.22 -17.89 16.93
CA CYS A 318 10.21 -18.54 15.62
C CYS A 318 8.75 -18.61 15.14
N LEU A 319 8.45 -17.86 14.07
CA LEU A 319 7.13 -17.84 13.45
C LEU A 319 7.15 -18.45 12.03
N LEU A 320 8.32 -18.91 11.55
CA LEU A 320 8.47 -19.53 10.22
C LEU A 320 7.76 -20.89 10.06
N GLU A 321 7.34 -21.49 11.18
CA GLU A 321 6.56 -22.73 11.19
C GLU A 321 5.10 -22.54 10.75
N TYR A 322 4.63 -21.27 10.71
CA TYR A 322 3.28 -20.93 10.33
C TYR A 322 3.26 -20.38 8.90
N ASP A 323 2.69 -21.11 7.96
CA ASP A 323 2.59 -20.74 6.54
C ASP A 323 1.65 -19.55 6.28
N PHE A 324 0.78 -19.25 7.26
CA PHE A 324 -0.15 -18.12 7.24
C PHE A 324 0.44 -16.82 7.81
N ILE A 325 1.75 -16.75 8.08
CA ILE A 325 2.41 -15.55 8.58
C ILE A 325 3.40 -15.00 7.56
N SER A 326 3.45 -13.68 7.46
CA SER A 326 4.45 -12.95 6.69
C SER A 326 4.99 -11.74 7.45
N ASN A 327 5.98 -11.08 6.87
CA ASN A 327 6.67 -9.95 7.48
C ASN A 327 7.25 -10.33 8.86
N ILE A 328 8.04 -11.41 8.88
CA ILE A 328 8.58 -11.98 10.11
C ILE A 328 9.93 -11.33 10.44
N PRO A 329 10.05 -10.62 11.56
CA PRO A 329 11.31 -9.98 11.93
C PRO A 329 12.44 -10.98 12.11
N LYS A 330 13.67 -10.52 11.93
CA LYS A 330 14.86 -11.30 12.32
C LYS A 330 14.94 -11.41 13.85
N VAL A 331 15.48 -12.53 14.32
CA VAL A 331 15.79 -12.70 15.74
C VAL A 331 16.71 -11.57 16.19
N ASN A 332 16.51 -11.09 17.41
CA ASN A 332 17.16 -9.91 18.01
C ASN A 332 16.77 -8.55 17.39
N THR A 333 15.72 -8.49 16.56
CA THR A 333 15.17 -7.19 16.13
C THR A 333 14.50 -6.49 17.32
N SER A 334 14.83 -5.22 17.55
CA SER A 334 14.13 -4.38 18.52
C SER A 334 12.80 -3.91 17.92
N ILE A 335 11.70 -4.21 18.56
CA ILE A 335 10.35 -3.78 18.24
C ILE A 335 9.95 -2.72 19.25
N ASN A 336 9.57 -1.52 18.79
CA ASN A 336 9.10 -0.45 19.67
C ASN A 336 7.58 -0.47 19.79
N VAL A 337 7.05 0.38 20.69
CA VAL A 337 5.61 0.60 20.80
C VAL A 337 5.07 1.20 19.51
N GLY A 338 4.05 0.58 18.94
CA GLY A 338 3.43 0.98 17.67
C GLY A 338 4.06 0.37 16.42
N ASP A 339 5.20 -0.34 16.55
CA ASP A 339 5.82 -1.02 15.42
C ASP A 339 5.03 -2.28 15.01
N PRO A 340 5.05 -2.63 13.71
CA PRO A 340 4.51 -3.90 13.25
C PRO A 340 5.37 -5.07 13.77
N ILE A 341 4.69 -6.16 14.16
CA ILE A 341 5.34 -7.40 14.60
C ILE A 341 5.38 -8.41 13.47
N CYS A 342 4.24 -8.74 12.91
CA CYS A 342 4.08 -9.65 11.77
C CYS A 342 2.70 -9.47 11.14
N THR A 343 2.47 -10.10 10.00
CA THR A 343 1.18 -10.09 9.31
C THR A 343 0.60 -11.50 9.27
N VAL A 344 -0.65 -11.65 9.68
CA VAL A 344 -1.42 -12.90 9.59
C VAL A 344 -2.23 -12.86 8.31
N ASN A 345 -2.10 -13.90 7.47
CA ASN A 345 -2.74 -14.02 6.16
C ASN A 345 -3.66 -15.25 6.13
N ILE A 346 -4.84 -15.11 5.57
CA ILE A 346 -5.79 -16.22 5.44
C ILE A 346 -6.39 -16.23 4.05
N THR A 347 -6.50 -17.42 3.48
CA THR A 347 -7.31 -17.70 2.30
C THR A 347 -8.44 -18.64 2.67
N SER A 348 -9.67 -18.34 2.25
CA SER A 348 -10.83 -19.19 2.46
C SER A 348 -11.66 -19.30 1.18
N GLU A 349 -11.96 -20.53 0.76
CA GLU A 349 -12.88 -20.78 -0.37
C GLU A 349 -14.32 -20.35 -0.04
N ASP A 350 -14.69 -20.33 1.23
CA ASP A 350 -15.92 -19.73 1.74
C ASP A 350 -15.62 -18.36 2.33
N GLY A 351 -15.83 -17.30 1.54
CA GLY A 351 -15.56 -15.93 1.96
C GLY A 351 -16.26 -15.51 3.26
N LYS A 352 -17.37 -16.15 3.63
CA LYS A 352 -18.04 -15.86 4.92
C LYS A 352 -17.24 -16.30 6.12
N LYS A 353 -16.29 -17.22 5.95
CA LYS A 353 -15.45 -17.75 7.05
C LYS A 353 -14.13 -17.01 7.20
N VAL A 354 -13.71 -16.21 6.22
CA VAL A 354 -12.37 -15.60 6.19
C VAL A 354 -12.07 -14.79 7.44
N ASN A 355 -13.03 -13.98 7.90
CA ASN A 355 -12.84 -13.13 9.10
C ASN A 355 -12.74 -13.95 10.39
N LYS A 356 -13.49 -15.06 10.48
CA LYS A 356 -13.39 -15.96 11.63
C LYS A 356 -12.02 -16.64 11.66
N LEU A 357 -11.59 -17.21 10.56
CA LEU A 357 -10.27 -17.84 10.43
C LEU A 357 -9.14 -16.85 10.72
N LEU A 358 -9.25 -15.62 10.22
CA LEU A 358 -8.28 -14.56 10.53
C LEU A 358 -8.22 -14.30 12.04
N SER A 359 -9.36 -14.14 12.69
CA SER A 359 -9.44 -13.91 14.15
C SER A 359 -8.88 -15.08 14.97
N ASP A 360 -9.19 -16.32 14.55
CA ASP A 360 -8.71 -17.53 15.25
C ASP A 360 -7.17 -17.62 15.16
N ASN A 361 -6.60 -17.35 13.98
CA ASN A 361 -5.14 -17.38 13.78
C ASN A 361 -4.43 -16.20 14.46
N ILE A 362 -5.03 -15.01 14.47
CA ILE A 362 -4.52 -13.88 15.27
C ILE A 362 -4.45 -14.27 16.74
N SER A 363 -5.49 -14.91 17.26
CA SER A 363 -5.54 -15.37 18.67
C SER A 363 -4.45 -16.41 18.95
N LEU A 364 -4.21 -17.33 18.02
CA LEU A 364 -3.13 -18.31 18.12
C LEU A 364 -1.75 -17.62 18.22
N ILE A 365 -1.48 -16.64 17.37
CA ILE A 365 -0.20 -15.91 17.39
C ILE A 365 -0.06 -15.05 18.63
N LYS A 366 -1.12 -14.37 19.08
CA LYS A 366 -1.11 -13.62 20.33
C LYS A 366 -0.76 -14.52 21.53
N ASN A 367 -1.29 -15.73 21.57
CA ASN A 367 -0.95 -16.72 22.60
C ASN A 367 0.50 -17.23 22.49
N LYS A 368 1.07 -17.29 21.29
CA LYS A 368 2.47 -17.69 21.08
C LYS A 368 3.44 -16.59 21.50
N LEU A 369 3.08 -15.36 21.30
CA LEU A 369 3.84 -14.16 21.67
C LEU A 369 3.51 -13.77 23.13
N THR A 370 3.62 -14.73 24.06
CA THR A 370 3.36 -14.51 25.49
C THR A 370 4.25 -13.39 26.05
N ASN A 371 3.69 -12.59 26.95
CA ASN A 371 4.31 -11.40 27.58
C ASN A 371 4.51 -10.19 26.64
N ILE A 372 3.90 -10.20 25.44
CA ILE A 372 3.88 -9.06 24.54
C ILE A 372 2.46 -8.55 24.43
N GLU A 373 2.24 -7.28 24.75
CA GLU A 373 0.95 -6.62 24.53
C GLU A 373 0.79 -6.28 23.04
N ILE A 374 -0.24 -6.82 22.41
CA ILE A 374 -0.49 -6.71 20.96
C ILE A 374 -1.82 -6.00 20.74
N ILE A 375 -1.77 -4.96 19.90
CA ILE A 375 -2.94 -4.21 19.42
C ILE A 375 -3.62 -4.95 18.28
#